data_20588b95f76609e4107d59d207651b9a
#
_entry.id   20588b95f76609e4107d59d207651b9a
#
_cell.length_a   1.000
_cell.length_b   1.000
_cell.length_c   1.000
_cell.angle_alpha   90.00
_cell.angle_beta   90.00
_cell.angle_gamma   90.00
#
_symmetry.space_group_name_H-M   'P 1'
#
loop_
_entity.id
_entity.type
_entity.pdbx_description
1 polymer ?
#
loop_
_entity_poly.entity_id
_entity_poly.type
_entity_poly.pdbx_seq_one_letter_code
_entity_poly.pdbx_strand_id
1 'polypeptide(L)'
;MAKNTMKMKVKRQKRERNKNNIEVSDNDKIKSTVYTLVGVLVFIGVVYGLVLLMEKGGLFEDGYTKPTSEATEISSEYIAGSTTFTRDMNEYYVLFDDFSNLKSDSYVSYLAGKSDIKVYKVDLSKPENKVFKSEESNKNAKRASELKINDVTLIRIKNGKIVNYIESSAKIEEYLSK
;
A
#
# COMPACT_ATOMS: atom_id res chain seq x y z
N MET A 1 38.11 -20.31 70.88
CA MET A 1 37.70 -19.60 69.61
C MET A 1 36.50 -20.18 68.91
N ALA A 2 36.10 -21.42 69.02
CA ALA A 2 35.01 -22.08 68.29
C ALA A 2 33.57 -21.61 68.64
N LYS A 3 33.26 -21.14 69.82
CA LYS A 3 31.92 -20.71 70.26
C LYS A 3 31.42 -19.44 69.59
N ASN A 4 32.33 -18.54 69.19
CA ASN A 4 31.94 -17.28 68.53
C ASN A 4 31.59 -17.45 67.04
N THR A 5 32.24 -18.37 66.37
CA THR A 5 31.95 -18.72 64.97
C THR A 5 30.59 -19.38 64.75
N MET A 6 30.17 -20.22 65.72
CA MET A 6 28.86 -20.86 65.73
C MET A 6 27.71 -19.82 65.88
N LYS A 7 27.87 -18.90 66.85
CA LYS A 7 26.87 -17.82 67.04
C LYS A 7 26.71 -16.89 65.82
N MET A 8 27.79 -16.62 65.09
CA MET A 8 27.71 -15.81 63.83
C MET A 8 27.02 -16.60 62.69
N LYS A 9 27.29 -17.89 62.57
CA LYS A 9 26.60 -18.73 61.56
C LYS A 9 25.11 -18.85 61.85
N VAL A 10 24.68 -19.05 63.09
CA VAL A 10 23.24 -19.08 63.42
C VAL A 10 22.56 -17.71 63.20
N LYS A 11 23.24 -16.60 63.45
CA LYS A 11 22.70 -15.26 63.23
C LYS A 11 22.60 -14.91 61.75
N ARG A 12 23.50 -15.41 60.88
CA ARG A 12 23.42 -15.31 59.46
C ARG A 12 22.25 -16.13 58.88
N GLN A 13 22.14 -17.41 59.29
CA GLN A 13 21.02 -18.25 58.85
C GLN A 13 19.64 -17.71 59.27
N LYS A 14 19.55 -17.09 60.46
CA LYS A 14 18.31 -16.47 60.92
C LYS A 14 17.96 -15.19 60.10
N ARG A 15 18.98 -14.44 59.64
CA ARG A 15 18.78 -13.29 58.74
C ARG A 15 18.39 -13.72 57.33
N GLU A 16 18.92 -14.80 56.81
CA GLU A 16 18.58 -15.33 55.50
C GLU A 16 17.17 -15.94 55.50
N ARG A 17 16.76 -16.67 56.53
CA ARG A 17 15.40 -17.17 56.70
C ARG A 17 14.37 -16.03 56.82
N ASN A 18 14.71 -14.93 57.49
CA ASN A 18 13.80 -13.79 57.60
C ASN A 18 13.69 -12.95 56.30
N LYS A 19 14.65 -13.06 55.40
CA LYS A 19 14.55 -12.46 54.04
C LYS A 19 13.64 -13.25 53.12
N ASN A 20 13.54 -14.55 53.30
CA ASN A 20 12.74 -15.42 52.43
C ASN A 20 11.29 -15.59 52.91
N ASN A 21 10.95 -15.13 54.13
CA ASN A 21 9.58 -15.14 54.65
C ASN A 21 9.03 -13.73 54.84
N ILE A 22 9.16 -12.89 53.81
CA ILE A 22 8.20 -11.79 53.68
C ILE A 22 6.97 -12.44 53.01
N GLU A 23 6.12 -13.08 53.80
CA GLU A 23 4.74 -13.32 53.41
C GLU A 23 4.13 -11.92 53.22
N VAL A 24 4.18 -11.45 51.95
CA VAL A 24 3.47 -10.25 51.56
C VAL A 24 2.01 -10.56 51.82
N SER A 25 1.41 -9.89 52.81
CA SER A 25 0.00 -10.02 53.15
C SER A 25 -0.83 -10.02 51.88
N ASP A 26 -1.83 -10.88 51.74
CA ASP A 26 -2.67 -10.93 50.56
C ASP A 26 -3.31 -9.54 50.26
N ASN A 27 -3.56 -8.76 51.31
CA ASN A 27 -3.96 -7.37 51.15
C ASN A 27 -2.93 -6.47 50.47
N ASP A 28 -1.63 -6.69 50.70
CA ASP A 28 -0.57 -5.89 50.08
C ASP A 28 -0.34 -6.34 48.64
N LYS A 29 -0.53 -7.61 48.33
CA LYS A 29 -0.54 -8.11 46.95
C LYS A 29 -1.72 -7.52 46.15
N ILE A 30 -2.91 -7.51 46.72
CA ILE A 30 -4.08 -6.93 46.13
C ILE A 30 -3.89 -5.44 45.88
N LYS A 31 -3.39 -4.69 46.87
CA LYS A 31 -3.08 -3.26 46.73
C LYS A 31 -2.05 -3.01 45.63
N SER A 32 -0.94 -3.81 45.60
CA SER A 32 0.05 -3.69 44.54
C SER A 32 -0.52 -3.93 43.17
N THR A 33 -1.37 -4.95 43.01
CA THR A 33 -2.03 -5.26 41.74
C THR A 33 -2.97 -4.13 41.31
N VAL A 34 -3.74 -3.56 42.22
CA VAL A 34 -4.63 -2.44 41.95
C VAL A 34 -3.82 -1.20 41.52
N TYR A 35 -2.74 -0.86 42.23
CA TYR A 35 -1.89 0.27 41.82
C TYR A 35 -1.23 0.05 40.47
N THR A 36 -0.83 -1.17 40.14
CA THR A 36 -0.27 -1.49 38.82
C THR A 36 -1.33 -1.29 37.74
N LEU A 37 -2.56 -1.77 37.98
CA LEU A 37 -3.66 -1.66 37.02
C LEU A 37 -4.08 -0.20 36.80
N VAL A 38 -4.16 0.59 37.88
CA VAL A 38 -4.40 2.06 37.79
C VAL A 38 -3.26 2.74 37.03
N GLY A 39 -2.00 2.40 37.29
CA GLY A 39 -0.84 2.92 36.58
C GLY A 39 -0.91 2.64 35.07
N VAL A 40 -1.29 1.43 34.67
CA VAL A 40 -1.47 1.06 33.26
C VAL A 40 -2.60 1.89 32.61
N LEU A 41 -3.74 2.04 33.30
CA LEU A 41 -4.83 2.87 32.78
C LEU A 41 -4.45 4.33 32.61
N VAL A 42 -3.73 4.90 33.56
CA VAL A 42 -3.22 6.28 33.47
C VAL A 42 -2.23 6.39 32.30
N PHE A 43 -1.32 5.43 32.14
CA PHE A 43 -0.38 5.44 31.02
C PHE A 43 -1.09 5.39 29.67
N ILE A 44 -2.08 4.51 29.51
CA ILE A 44 -2.90 4.42 28.28
C ILE A 44 -3.62 5.76 28.04
N GLY A 45 -4.19 6.38 29.08
CA GLY A 45 -4.84 7.67 28.98
C GLY A 45 -3.89 8.79 28.54
N VAL A 46 -2.66 8.81 29.05
CA VAL A 46 -1.63 9.79 28.63
C VAL A 46 -1.22 9.56 27.18
N VAL A 47 -0.97 8.33 26.77
CA VAL A 47 -0.61 7.99 25.38
C VAL A 47 -1.76 8.39 24.45
N TYR A 48 -2.99 8.06 24.79
CA TYR A 48 -4.16 8.44 23.99
C TYR A 48 -4.32 9.97 23.91
N GLY A 49 -4.14 10.67 25.04
CA GLY A 49 -4.16 12.14 25.07
C GLY A 49 -3.06 12.78 24.21
N LEU A 50 -1.86 12.19 24.20
CA LEU A 50 -0.76 12.63 23.33
C LEU A 50 -1.11 12.41 21.85
N VAL A 51 -1.68 11.27 21.49
CA VAL A 51 -2.13 11.00 20.13
C VAL A 51 -3.16 12.03 19.67
N LEU A 52 -4.17 12.33 20.50
CA LEU A 52 -5.16 13.36 20.18
C LEU A 52 -4.57 14.78 20.08
N LEU A 53 -3.58 15.11 20.91
CA LEU A 53 -2.86 16.37 20.82
C LEU A 53 -2.02 16.47 19.54
N MET A 54 -1.39 15.37 19.14
CA MET A 54 -0.59 15.31 17.92
C MET A 54 -1.50 15.38 16.68
N GLU A 55 -2.69 14.75 16.72
CA GLU A 55 -3.69 14.85 15.67
C GLU A 55 -4.24 16.28 15.53
N LYS A 56 -4.60 16.95 16.65
CA LYS A 56 -5.02 18.35 16.64
C LYS A 56 -3.91 19.34 16.35
N GLY A 57 -2.66 18.98 16.67
CA GLY A 57 -1.47 19.78 16.39
C GLY A 57 -0.95 19.63 14.96
N GLY A 58 -1.59 18.82 14.10
CA GLY A 58 -1.15 18.56 12.73
C GLY A 58 0.18 17.81 12.65
N LEU A 59 0.66 17.18 13.74
CA LEU A 59 1.92 16.42 13.75
C LEU A 59 1.77 15.03 13.11
N PHE A 60 0.53 14.57 12.89
CA PHE A 60 0.16 13.45 12.03
C PHE A 60 -0.56 13.91 10.74
N GLU A 61 -0.72 15.21 10.52
CA GLU A 61 -0.73 15.67 9.15
C GLU A 61 0.65 15.28 8.66
N ASP A 62 0.68 14.10 8.05
CA ASP A 62 1.87 13.60 7.40
C ASP A 62 2.46 14.80 6.67
N GLY A 63 3.74 15.07 6.87
CA GLY A 63 4.52 15.88 5.95
C GLY A 63 4.57 15.24 4.55
N TYR A 64 3.80 14.19 4.34
CA TYR A 64 3.09 13.85 3.14
C TYR A 64 1.97 14.91 2.96
N THR A 65 2.38 16.18 2.76
CA THR A 65 1.65 16.97 1.81
C THR A 65 1.58 16.05 0.60
N LYS A 66 0.46 15.33 0.46
CA LYS A 66 -0.06 14.93 -0.84
C LYS A 66 0.33 16.09 -1.72
N PRO A 67 1.31 15.94 -2.64
CA PRO A 67 1.68 17.08 -3.44
C PRO A 67 0.37 17.62 -3.97
N THR A 68 0.01 18.83 -3.51
CA THR A 68 -0.96 19.67 -4.17
C THR A 68 -0.21 20.25 -5.37
N SER A 69 0.43 19.38 -6.14
CA SER A 69 0.27 19.47 -7.55
C SER A 69 -1.24 19.30 -7.68
N GLU A 70 -1.88 20.21 -8.31
CA GLU A 70 -2.86 19.90 -9.32
C GLU A 70 -2.23 18.80 -10.20
N ALA A 71 -1.97 17.65 -9.61
CA ALA A 71 -1.95 16.39 -10.28
C ALA A 71 -3.37 16.38 -10.81
N THR A 72 -3.52 16.91 -11.99
CA THR A 72 -4.59 16.57 -12.89
C THR A 72 -4.78 15.11 -12.56
N GLU A 73 -5.91 14.75 -11.92
CA GLU A 73 -6.22 13.36 -11.67
C GLU A 73 -6.21 12.75 -13.06
N ILE A 74 -5.05 12.19 -13.43
CA ILE A 74 -4.90 11.41 -14.64
C ILE A 74 -5.55 10.10 -14.24
N SER A 75 -6.89 10.18 -14.10
CA SER A 75 -7.72 9.05 -13.78
C SER A 75 -7.60 8.11 -14.97
N SER A 76 -6.88 7.01 -14.74
CA SER A 76 -6.93 5.88 -15.66
C SER A 76 -8.35 5.35 -15.65
N GLU A 77 -9.14 5.76 -16.62
CA GLU A 77 -10.53 5.37 -16.74
C GLU A 77 -10.63 4.05 -17.50
N TYR A 78 -11.41 3.13 -16.96
CA TYR A 78 -11.79 1.94 -17.70
C TYR A 78 -12.77 2.28 -18.80
N ILE A 79 -12.50 1.82 -20.02
CA ILE A 79 -13.34 2.01 -21.18
C ILE A 79 -13.69 0.68 -21.84
N ALA A 80 -14.77 0.64 -22.60
CA ALA A 80 -15.04 -0.47 -23.50
C ALA A 80 -14.07 -0.42 -24.68
N GLY A 81 -13.55 -1.58 -25.09
CA GLY A 81 -12.63 -1.69 -26.25
C GLY A 81 -13.22 -1.13 -27.55
N SER A 82 -14.55 -1.19 -27.69
CA SER A 82 -15.27 -0.59 -28.85
C SER A 82 -15.10 0.93 -28.96
N THR A 83 -14.77 1.61 -27.86
CA THR A 83 -14.60 3.07 -27.83
C THR A 83 -13.14 3.51 -27.92
N THR A 84 -12.23 2.59 -28.21
CA THR A 84 -10.78 2.83 -28.26
C THR A 84 -10.39 3.99 -29.19
N PHE A 85 -11.06 4.18 -30.31
CA PHE A 85 -10.72 5.20 -31.31
C PHE A 85 -11.62 6.45 -31.27
N THR A 86 -12.61 6.51 -30.38
CA THR A 86 -13.67 7.54 -30.36
C THR A 86 -13.60 8.42 -29.11
N ARG A 87 -12.41 8.67 -28.59
CA ARG A 87 -12.21 9.57 -27.46
C ARG A 87 -12.11 11.02 -27.91
N ASP A 88 -12.66 11.93 -27.12
CA ASP A 88 -12.65 13.38 -27.39
C ASP A 88 -11.28 14.01 -27.06
N MET A 89 -10.20 13.30 -27.36
CA MET A 89 -8.83 13.74 -27.13
C MET A 89 -7.97 13.53 -28.37
N ASN A 90 -7.10 14.49 -28.64
CA ASN A 90 -6.20 14.41 -29.78
C ASN A 90 -5.15 13.31 -29.62
N GLU A 91 -4.74 13.01 -28.38
CA GLU A 91 -3.71 12.04 -28.09
C GLU A 91 -3.93 11.38 -26.72
N TYR A 92 -3.83 10.06 -26.67
CA TYR A 92 -4.02 9.26 -25.45
C TYR A 92 -3.39 7.88 -25.60
N TYR A 93 -3.18 7.23 -24.45
CA TYR A 93 -2.80 5.83 -24.38
C TYR A 93 -4.02 4.96 -24.06
N VAL A 94 -3.99 3.73 -24.56
CA VAL A 94 -4.94 2.67 -24.18
C VAL A 94 -4.15 1.42 -23.85
N LEU A 95 -4.28 0.94 -22.62
CA LEU A 95 -3.68 -0.30 -22.16
C LEU A 95 -4.73 -1.41 -22.17
N PHE A 96 -4.46 -2.45 -22.92
CA PHE A 96 -5.25 -3.69 -22.99
C PHE A 96 -4.59 -4.76 -22.15
N ASP A 97 -5.31 -5.25 -21.15
CA ASP A 97 -4.86 -6.35 -20.29
C ASP A 97 -6.07 -7.00 -19.61
N ASP A 98 -5.88 -8.13 -18.94
CA ASP A 98 -6.88 -8.71 -18.04
C ASP A 98 -6.82 -8.16 -16.62
N PHE A 99 -5.81 -7.34 -16.31
CA PHE A 99 -5.56 -6.73 -15.01
C PHE A 99 -5.55 -7.72 -13.83
N SER A 100 -5.16 -8.97 -14.11
CA SER A 100 -5.04 -10.02 -13.09
C SER A 100 -3.84 -9.82 -12.16
N ASN A 101 -2.91 -8.95 -12.54
CA ASN A 101 -1.71 -8.62 -11.79
C ASN A 101 -1.48 -7.11 -11.70
N LEU A 102 -0.67 -6.69 -10.71
CA LEU A 102 -0.40 -5.27 -10.43
C LEU A 102 0.55 -4.60 -11.44
N LYS A 103 1.16 -5.34 -12.37
CA LYS A 103 2.12 -4.76 -13.34
C LYS A 103 1.46 -3.73 -14.25
N SER A 104 0.27 -4.03 -14.75
CA SER A 104 -0.46 -3.14 -15.65
C SER A 104 -0.87 -1.84 -15.00
N ASP A 105 -1.23 -1.85 -13.72
CA ASP A 105 -1.48 -0.63 -12.95
C ASP A 105 -0.20 0.20 -12.75
N SER A 106 0.96 -0.46 -12.62
CA SER A 106 2.26 0.23 -12.55
C SER A 106 2.59 0.95 -13.86
N TYR A 107 2.30 0.34 -15.03
CA TYR A 107 2.49 1.00 -16.33
C TYR A 107 1.61 2.25 -16.46
N VAL A 108 0.35 2.15 -16.05
CA VAL A 108 -0.58 3.28 -16.05
C VAL A 108 -0.08 4.42 -15.15
N SER A 109 0.32 4.09 -13.93
CA SER A 109 0.83 5.07 -12.96
C SER A 109 2.10 5.75 -13.46
N TYR A 110 3.01 4.99 -14.10
CA TYR A 110 4.23 5.55 -14.67
C TYR A 110 3.95 6.51 -15.83
N LEU A 111 3.08 6.12 -16.78
CA LEU A 111 2.69 6.98 -17.89
C LEU A 111 2.00 8.25 -17.41
N ALA A 112 1.11 8.12 -16.43
CA ALA A 112 0.42 9.23 -15.81
C ALA A 112 1.39 10.23 -15.14
N GLY A 113 2.46 9.75 -14.51
CA GLY A 113 3.48 10.60 -13.89
C GLY A 113 4.48 11.23 -14.85
N LYS A 114 4.66 10.65 -16.06
CA LYS A 114 5.67 11.09 -17.03
C LYS A 114 5.13 12.05 -18.11
N SER A 115 3.84 12.04 -18.37
CA SER A 115 3.23 12.83 -19.46
C SER A 115 1.82 13.30 -19.09
N ASP A 116 1.41 14.44 -19.62
CA ASP A 116 0.04 14.96 -19.52
C ASP A 116 -0.94 14.19 -20.44
N ILE A 117 -0.51 13.04 -20.98
CA ILE A 117 -1.30 12.24 -21.90
C ILE A 117 -2.15 11.26 -21.11
N LYS A 118 -3.47 11.34 -21.26
CA LYS A 118 -4.42 10.47 -20.55
C LYS A 118 -4.22 9.00 -20.92
N VAL A 119 -4.34 8.12 -19.93
CA VAL A 119 -4.24 6.67 -20.11
C VAL A 119 -5.60 6.04 -19.84
N TYR A 120 -6.13 5.30 -20.78
CA TYR A 120 -7.34 4.50 -20.65
C TYR A 120 -6.98 3.01 -20.46
N LYS A 121 -7.83 2.28 -19.77
CA LYS A 121 -7.71 0.83 -19.54
C LYS A 121 -8.84 0.08 -20.22
N VAL A 122 -8.52 -0.98 -20.94
CA VAL A 122 -9.49 -1.93 -21.49
C VAL A 122 -9.25 -3.30 -20.85
N ASP A 123 -10.16 -3.68 -19.99
CA ASP A 123 -10.11 -4.96 -19.29
C ASP A 123 -10.62 -6.08 -20.19
N LEU A 124 -9.70 -6.91 -20.67
CA LEU A 124 -9.97 -8.05 -21.55
C LEU A 124 -10.64 -9.25 -20.83
N SER A 125 -10.73 -9.23 -19.50
CA SER A 125 -11.48 -10.22 -18.73
C SER A 125 -12.99 -9.99 -18.82
N LYS A 126 -13.42 -8.75 -19.10
CA LYS A 126 -14.82 -8.35 -19.20
C LYS A 126 -15.49 -8.94 -20.45
N PRO A 127 -16.75 -9.42 -20.33
CA PRO A 127 -17.46 -10.06 -21.45
C PRO A 127 -17.49 -9.21 -22.72
N GLU A 128 -17.74 -7.90 -22.60
CA GLU A 128 -17.83 -6.95 -23.72
C GLU A 128 -16.50 -6.74 -24.45
N ASN A 129 -15.37 -7.02 -23.80
CA ASN A 129 -14.04 -6.83 -24.36
C ASN A 129 -13.40 -8.14 -24.87
N LYS A 130 -13.97 -9.29 -24.55
CA LYS A 130 -13.42 -10.59 -24.96
C LYS A 130 -13.31 -10.74 -26.49
N VAL A 131 -14.14 -10.05 -27.25
CA VAL A 131 -14.12 -10.05 -28.71
C VAL A 131 -12.80 -9.53 -29.29
N PHE A 132 -12.06 -8.72 -28.53
CA PHE A 132 -10.75 -8.20 -28.93
C PHE A 132 -9.60 -9.17 -28.67
N LYS A 133 -9.78 -10.17 -27.78
CA LYS A 133 -8.76 -11.18 -27.49
C LYS A 133 -8.62 -12.13 -28.67
N SER A 134 -7.38 -12.35 -29.12
CA SER A 134 -7.07 -13.17 -30.31
C SER A 134 -5.69 -13.78 -30.16
N GLU A 135 -5.42 -14.89 -30.81
CA GLU A 135 -4.07 -15.50 -30.88
C GLU A 135 -3.11 -14.68 -31.76
N GLU A 136 -3.63 -13.91 -32.70
CA GLU A 136 -2.85 -13.03 -33.55
C GLU A 136 -3.27 -11.56 -33.37
N SER A 137 -2.29 -10.68 -33.24
CA SER A 137 -2.53 -9.26 -33.04
C SER A 137 -2.63 -8.49 -34.36
N ASN A 138 -3.54 -7.51 -34.42
CA ASN A 138 -3.61 -6.57 -35.53
C ASN A 138 -3.07 -5.18 -35.16
N LYS A 139 -1.81 -4.95 -35.50
CA LYS A 139 -1.13 -3.67 -35.21
C LYS A 139 -1.60 -2.49 -36.09
N ASN A 140 -2.26 -2.81 -37.20
CA ASN A 140 -2.66 -1.84 -38.21
C ASN A 140 -4.19 -1.54 -38.18
N ALA A 141 -4.86 -1.87 -37.08
CA ALA A 141 -6.28 -1.61 -36.91
C ALA A 141 -6.58 -0.10 -37.03
N LYS A 142 -7.56 0.25 -37.84
CA LYS A 142 -8.03 1.63 -38.06
C LYS A 142 -9.30 1.94 -37.28
N ARG A 143 -9.97 0.94 -36.78
CA ARG A 143 -11.21 0.99 -36.02
C ARG A 143 -11.29 -0.15 -34.99
N ALA A 144 -12.13 -0.01 -34.01
CA ALA A 144 -12.25 -0.97 -32.92
C ALA A 144 -12.59 -2.38 -33.39
N SER A 145 -13.45 -2.53 -34.41
CA SER A 145 -13.83 -3.84 -34.96
C SER A 145 -12.66 -4.64 -35.57
N GLU A 146 -11.56 -3.98 -35.88
CA GLU A 146 -10.35 -4.58 -36.46
C GLU A 146 -9.29 -4.91 -35.39
N LEU A 147 -9.47 -4.42 -34.15
CA LEU A 147 -8.54 -4.68 -33.07
C LEU A 147 -8.51 -6.17 -32.73
N LYS A 148 -7.29 -6.69 -32.64
CA LYS A 148 -6.96 -8.03 -32.18
C LYS A 148 -5.77 -7.94 -31.26
N ILE A 149 -5.91 -8.45 -30.06
CA ILE A 149 -4.94 -8.34 -28.96
C ILE A 149 -4.61 -9.74 -28.47
N ASN A 150 -3.35 -10.11 -28.55
CA ASN A 150 -2.87 -11.44 -28.08
C ASN A 150 -2.35 -11.36 -26.64
N ASP A 151 -1.53 -10.36 -26.33
CA ASP A 151 -0.84 -10.20 -25.05
C ASP A 151 -1.14 -8.78 -24.50
N VAL A 152 -0.69 -8.49 -23.28
CA VAL A 152 -0.76 -7.13 -22.74
C VAL A 152 -0.22 -6.13 -23.78
N THR A 153 -1.02 -5.12 -24.10
CA THR A 153 -0.72 -4.23 -25.22
C THR A 153 -0.99 -2.79 -24.84
N LEU A 154 0.03 -1.94 -25.02
CA LEU A 154 -0.05 -0.48 -24.91
C LEU A 154 -0.14 0.14 -26.29
N ILE A 155 -1.22 0.86 -26.54
CA ILE A 155 -1.45 1.57 -27.80
C ILE A 155 -1.43 3.06 -27.53
N ARG A 156 -0.65 3.82 -28.30
CA ARG A 156 -0.74 5.28 -28.36
C ARG A 156 -1.55 5.69 -29.57
N ILE A 157 -2.60 6.43 -29.32
CA ILE A 157 -3.50 6.94 -30.37
C ILE A 157 -3.33 8.44 -30.48
N LYS A 158 -3.19 8.92 -31.71
CA LYS A 158 -3.12 10.34 -32.03
C LYS A 158 -4.01 10.66 -33.23
N ASN A 159 -4.90 11.61 -33.06
CA ASN A 159 -5.89 12.00 -34.11
C ASN A 159 -6.67 10.77 -34.63
N GLY A 160 -7.09 9.88 -33.71
CA GLY A 160 -7.85 8.67 -34.03
C GLY A 160 -7.07 7.57 -34.75
N LYS A 161 -5.74 7.64 -34.81
CA LYS A 161 -4.87 6.64 -35.47
C LYS A 161 -3.86 6.07 -34.47
N ILE A 162 -3.54 4.78 -34.60
CA ILE A 162 -2.45 4.15 -33.87
C ILE A 162 -1.14 4.73 -34.37
N VAL A 163 -0.36 5.33 -33.47
CA VAL A 163 0.99 5.82 -33.74
C VAL A 163 2.05 4.92 -33.10
N ASN A 164 1.73 4.27 -31.98
CA ASN A 164 2.58 3.24 -31.37
C ASN A 164 1.70 2.04 -30.98
N TYR A 165 2.21 0.86 -31.23
CA TYR A 165 1.62 -0.41 -30.81
C TYR A 165 2.70 -1.25 -30.16
N ILE A 166 2.62 -1.45 -28.85
CA ILE A 166 3.65 -2.09 -28.03
C ILE A 166 3.02 -3.27 -27.32
N GLU A 167 3.41 -4.45 -27.72
CA GLU A 167 2.85 -5.73 -27.27
C GLU A 167 3.88 -6.48 -26.44
N SER A 168 3.47 -7.05 -25.36
CA SER A 168 4.19 -7.75 -24.30
C SER A 168 4.76 -6.84 -23.21
N SER A 169 4.75 -7.37 -21.98
CA SER A 169 5.25 -6.68 -20.79
C SER A 169 6.70 -6.20 -20.99
N ALA A 170 7.58 -7.04 -21.54
CA ALA A 170 8.98 -6.70 -21.73
C ALA A 170 9.20 -5.49 -22.65
N LYS A 171 8.42 -5.39 -23.75
CA LYS A 171 8.51 -4.26 -24.67
C LYS A 171 7.86 -2.99 -24.10
N ILE A 172 6.83 -3.14 -23.28
CA ILE A 172 6.23 -2.00 -22.57
C ILE A 172 7.25 -1.45 -21.57
N GLU A 173 7.89 -2.29 -20.77
CA GLU A 173 8.94 -1.88 -19.83
C GLU A 173 10.10 -1.19 -20.55
N GLU A 174 10.57 -1.72 -21.67
CA GLU A 174 11.60 -1.08 -22.51
C GLU A 174 11.16 0.31 -23.03
N TYR A 175 9.92 0.43 -23.46
CA TYR A 175 9.37 1.70 -23.94
C TYR A 175 9.26 2.74 -22.82
N LEU A 176 8.84 2.32 -21.64
CA LEU A 176 8.69 3.19 -20.48
C LEU A 176 10.04 3.64 -19.89
N SER A 177 11.10 2.86 -20.06
CA SER A 177 12.44 3.16 -19.54
C SER A 177 13.21 4.22 -20.35
N LYS A 178 12.73 4.59 -21.52
CA LYS A 178 13.27 5.63 -22.42
C LYS A 178 12.71 7.01 -22.11
#